data_5fbb33eddb8d7bd327cbbdfdb562324e
#
_entry.id   5fbb33eddb8d7bd327cbbdfdb562324e
#
_cell.length_a   1.000
_cell.length_b   1.000
_cell.length_c   1.000
_cell.angle_alpha   90.00
_cell.angle_beta   90.00
_cell.angle_gamma   90.00
#
_symmetry.space_group_name_H-M   'P 1'
#
loop_
_entity.id
_entity.type
_entity.pdbx_description
1 polymer ?
#
loop_
_entity_poly.entity_id
_entity_poly.type
_entity_poly.pdbx_seq_one_letter_code
_entity_poly.pdbx_strand_id
1 'polypeptide(L)' 'MFDLNGWHLDKSKFYCQNVIVYNMDFYWFIMVDGKTLKDLDFYTAEDAISVAEQYIVW' A
#
# COMPACT_ATOMS: atom_id res chain seq x y z
N MET A 1 6.89 -1.60 14.95
CA MET A 1 7.48 -1.66 13.60
C MET A 1 6.70 -2.66 12.75
N PHE A 2 6.33 -2.29 11.56
CA PHE A 2 5.59 -3.17 10.68
C PHE A 2 6.54 -4.08 9.89
N ASP A 3 6.00 -5.18 9.43
CA ASP A 3 6.75 -6.20 8.70
C ASP A 3 6.64 -5.95 7.20
N LEU A 4 7.78 -5.86 6.53
CA LEU A 4 7.84 -5.67 5.08
C LEU A 4 8.03 -6.98 4.32
N ASN A 5 7.75 -8.09 4.97
CA ASN A 5 7.93 -9.39 4.34
C ASN A 5 7.03 -9.50 3.09
N GLY A 6 7.64 -9.70 1.95
CA GLY A 6 6.91 -9.78 0.69
C GLY A 6 6.69 -8.44 0.01
N TRP A 7 7.03 -7.34 0.67
CA TRP A 7 6.91 -6.01 0.09
C TRP A 7 8.23 -5.53 -0.48
N HIS A 8 8.15 -4.85 -1.61
CA HIS A 8 9.31 -4.28 -2.29
C HIS A 8 9.17 -2.76 -2.31
N LEU A 9 10.15 -2.05 -1.76
CA LEU A 9 10.15 -0.59 -1.74
C LEU A 9 10.92 -0.07 -2.95
N ASP A 10 10.28 0.81 -3.73
CA ASP A 10 10.91 1.46 -4.87
C ASP A 10 10.34 2.87 -5.00
N LYS A 11 11.22 3.89 -4.89
CA LYS A 11 10.85 5.30 -5.07
C LYS A 11 9.63 5.71 -4.24
N SER A 12 9.65 5.36 -2.98
CA SER A 12 8.59 5.69 -2.02
C SER A 12 7.27 4.97 -2.28
N LYS A 13 7.30 3.91 -3.09
CA LYS A 13 6.13 3.07 -3.31
C LYS A 13 6.44 1.67 -2.84
N PHE A 14 5.44 1.06 -2.22
CA PHE A 14 5.57 -0.33 -1.76
C PHE A 14 4.76 -1.22 -2.69
N TYR A 15 5.39 -2.27 -3.18
CA TYR A 15 4.78 -3.21 -4.13
C TYR A 15 4.71 -4.59 -3.50
N CYS A 16 3.57 -5.24 -3.62
CA CYS A 16 3.43 -6.63 -3.21
C CYS A 16 2.36 -7.29 -4.06
N GLN A 17 2.78 -8.21 -4.93
CA GLN A 17 1.86 -8.93 -5.81
C GLN A 17 1.01 -7.95 -6.62
N ASN A 18 -0.32 -7.98 -6.42
CA ASN A 18 -1.26 -7.14 -7.16
C ASN A 18 -1.54 -5.80 -6.49
N VAL A 19 -0.84 -5.49 -5.40
CA VAL A 19 -1.13 -4.33 -4.57
C VAL A 19 0.03 -3.36 -4.55
N ILE A 20 -0.27 -2.06 -4.62
CA ILE A 20 0.72 -1.00 -4.51
C ILE A 20 0.23 -0.03 -3.44
N VAL A 21 1.13 0.35 -2.53
CA VAL A 21 0.86 1.38 -1.55
C VAL A 21 1.76 2.57 -1.88
N TYR A 22 1.17 3.73 -2.06
CA TYR A 22 1.93 4.90 -2.47
C TYR A 22 1.46 6.15 -1.73
N ASN A 23 2.35 7.14 -1.69
CA ASN A 23 2.08 8.43 -1.05
C ASN A 23 1.75 9.47 -2.11
N MET A 24 0.70 10.23 -1.85
CA MET A 24 0.36 11.38 -2.68
C MET A 24 -0.12 12.49 -1.75
N ASP A 25 0.52 13.65 -1.85
CA ASP A 25 0.30 14.77 -0.95
C ASP A 25 0.62 14.34 0.49
N PHE A 26 -0.32 14.38 1.40
CA PHE A 26 -0.09 14.03 2.79
C PHE A 26 -0.65 12.67 3.15
N TYR A 27 -1.15 11.92 2.16
CA TYR A 27 -1.86 10.69 2.42
C TYR A 27 -1.24 9.51 1.68
N TRP A 28 -1.44 8.34 2.25
CA TRP A 28 -1.05 7.08 1.62
C TRP A 28 -2.28 6.41 1.06
N PHE A 29 -2.15 5.88 -0.14
CA PHE A 29 -3.25 5.24 -0.86
C PHE A 29 -2.88 3.81 -1.23
N ILE A 30 -3.91 3.00 -1.46
CA ILE A 30 -3.76 1.61 -1.86
C ILE A 30 -4.30 1.44 -3.27
N MET A 31 -3.52 0.80 -4.13
CA MET A 31 -3.94 0.45 -5.48
C MET A 31 -4.01 -1.07 -5.57
N VAL A 32 -5.16 -1.60 -5.97
CA VAL A 32 -5.37 -3.03 -6.11
C VAL A 32 -5.71 -3.33 -7.56
N ASP A 33 -4.94 -4.19 -8.19
CA ASP A 33 -5.14 -4.58 -9.60
C ASP A 33 -5.22 -3.35 -10.53
N GLY A 34 -4.39 -2.34 -10.26
CA GLY A 34 -4.33 -1.15 -11.08
C GLY A 34 -5.37 -0.10 -10.77
N LYS A 35 -6.18 -0.31 -9.75
CA LYS A 35 -7.21 0.66 -9.36
C LYS A 35 -6.99 1.16 -7.96
N THR A 36 -6.94 2.47 -7.79
CA THR A 36 -6.79 3.10 -6.48
C THR A 36 -8.10 3.03 -5.71
N LEU A 37 -8.00 2.62 -4.44
CA LEU A 37 -9.15 2.58 -3.54
C LEU A 37 -9.37 3.98 -3.01
N LYS A 38 -10.21 4.76 -3.68
CA LYS A 38 -10.36 6.19 -3.40
C LYS A 38 -10.99 6.51 -2.06
N ASP A 39 -11.72 5.58 -1.49
CA ASP A 39 -12.39 5.79 -0.21
C ASP A 39 -11.50 5.49 0.98
N LEU A 40 -10.28 5.00 0.72
CA LEU A 40 -9.32 4.65 1.76
C LEU A 40 -8.09 5.52 1.62
N ASP A 41 -7.82 6.32 2.65
CA ASP A 41 -6.58 7.07 2.73
C ASP A 41 -6.01 6.90 4.13
N PHE A 42 -4.70 7.02 4.24
CA PHE A 42 -4.00 6.76 5.49
C PHE A 42 -2.95 7.83 5.72
N TYR A 43 -2.64 8.10 6.98
CA TYR A 43 -1.63 9.08 7.32
C TYR A 43 -0.22 8.51 7.32
N THR A 44 -0.09 7.20 7.42
CA THR A 44 1.23 6.56 7.44
C THR A 44 1.24 5.38 6.50
N ALA A 45 2.44 5.05 5.99
CA ALA A 45 2.62 3.87 5.14
C ALA A 45 2.29 2.60 5.92
N GLU A 46 2.63 2.58 7.20
CA GLU A 46 2.41 1.43 8.06
C GLU A 46 0.93 1.06 8.13
N ASP A 47 0.07 2.07 8.33
CA ASP A 47 -1.36 1.84 8.38
C ASP A 47 -1.90 1.36 7.04
N ALA A 48 -1.43 1.98 5.97
CA ALA A 48 -1.87 1.62 4.63
C ALA A 48 -1.48 0.18 4.29
N ILE A 49 -0.26 -0.22 4.61
CA ILE A 49 0.23 -1.57 4.33
C ILE A 49 -0.57 -2.59 5.14
N SER A 50 -0.87 -2.28 6.38
CA SER A 50 -1.62 -3.19 7.24
C SER A 50 -2.99 -3.52 6.63
N VAL A 51 -3.67 -2.52 6.09
CA VAL A 51 -4.95 -2.72 5.43
C VAL A 51 -4.77 -3.38 4.07
N ALA A 52 -3.74 -2.96 3.33
CA ALA A 52 -3.48 -3.47 1.99
C ALA A 52 -3.24 -4.98 1.97
N GLU A 53 -2.70 -5.52 3.04
CA GLU A 53 -2.42 -6.96 3.11
C GLU A 53 -3.67 -7.80 2.92
N GLN A 54 -4.84 -7.24 3.20
CA GLN A 54 -6.09 -7.96 3.03
C GLN A 54 -6.47 -8.14 1.56
N TYR A 55 -5.85 -7.36 0.68
CA TYR A 55 -6.16 -7.38 -0.75
C TYR A 55 -5.12 -8.12 -1.57
N ILE A 56 -4.06 -8.59 -0.95
CA ILE A 56 -3.00 -9.27 -1.66
C ILE A 56 -3.44 -10.67 -2.07
N VAL A 57 -3.17 -11.00 -3.32
CA VAL A 57 -3.43 -12.35 -3.83
C VAL A 57 -2.09 -13.09 -3.83
N TRP A 58 -1.91 -13.95 -2.87
CA TRP A 58 -0.70 -14.76 -2.75
C TRP A 58 -0.79 -16.03 -3.62
#